data_a250433e766df10e02a1f02631ed08b4
#
_entry.id   a250433e766df10e02a1f02631ed08b4
#
_cell.length_a   1.000
_cell.length_b   1.000
_cell.length_c   1.000
_cell.angle_alpha   90.00
_cell.angle_beta   90.00
_cell.angle_gamma   90.00
#
_symmetry.space_group_name_H-M   'P 1'
#
loop_
_entity.id
_entity.type
_entity.pdbx_description
1 polymer ?
#
loop_
_entity_poly.entity_id
_entity_poly.type
_entity_poly.pdbx_seq_one_letter_code
_entity_poly.pdbx_strand_id
1 'polypeptide(L)'
;MKKATPIRMVLTILALTFAAGLLYTLYHIGYIAPQHLSEIFSAQGSPDQQQAEADKVIKQIFTYVSIEFAVALLLVIALAVYVNNTKQANIVYVERSSDSQRNESNGVQQMSTDEYIAEQLARQINELLQQASPSQSPDKQLLEQLLTRICHATGAVAGACFVCNHSTQTAHGIASFALSQPLSSEPFAYGEGFVGQVAQSGKLLYLHPVPENYLPVKTGLGNAQPLSLLYLPVVQGGNTVGVIELGMFKQLSENLLENLQKNIHLSSPLFGNAHMQANNS
;
A
#
# COMPACT_ATOMS: atom_id res chain seq x y z
N MET A 1 14.05 -22.04 -1.21
CA MET A 1 12.65 -22.51 -1.37
C MET A 1 11.74 -21.60 -0.55
N LYS A 2 10.98 -20.69 -1.20
CA LYS A 2 10.01 -19.82 -0.51
C LYS A 2 8.87 -20.70 0.01
N LYS A 3 8.66 -20.73 1.33
CA LYS A 3 7.49 -21.37 1.96
C LYS A 3 6.25 -20.68 1.39
N ALA A 4 5.47 -21.42 0.59
CA ALA A 4 4.18 -20.94 0.11
C ALA A 4 3.34 -20.55 1.32
N THR A 5 2.79 -19.34 1.35
CA THR A 5 1.90 -18.91 2.43
C THR A 5 0.70 -19.86 2.48
N PRO A 6 0.18 -20.21 3.67
CA PRO A 6 -0.91 -21.19 3.82
C PRO A 6 -2.13 -20.85 2.94
N ILE A 7 -2.38 -19.58 2.70
CA ILE A 7 -3.48 -19.11 1.83
C ILE A 7 -3.25 -19.50 0.37
N ARG A 8 -2.02 -19.45 -0.16
CA ARG A 8 -1.73 -19.89 -1.54
C ARG A 8 -1.96 -21.40 -1.70
N MET A 9 -1.59 -22.19 -0.69
CA MET A 9 -1.87 -23.63 -0.70
C MET A 9 -3.37 -23.91 -0.71
N VAL A 10 -4.16 -23.21 0.09
CA VAL A 10 -5.62 -23.37 0.13
C VAL A 10 -6.25 -23.03 -1.22
N LEU A 11 -5.85 -21.90 -1.84
CA LEU A 11 -6.35 -21.49 -3.16
C LEU A 11 -6.00 -22.51 -4.27
N THR A 12 -4.78 -23.07 -4.26
CA THR A 12 -4.39 -24.08 -5.25
C THR A 12 -5.15 -25.38 -5.07
N ILE A 13 -5.39 -25.82 -3.83
CA ILE A 13 -6.20 -27.01 -3.55
C ILE A 13 -7.64 -26.79 -4.02
N LEU A 14 -8.23 -25.62 -3.72
CA LEU A 14 -9.60 -25.27 -4.12
C LEU A 14 -9.76 -25.22 -5.65
N ALA A 15 -8.77 -24.68 -6.36
CA ALA A 15 -8.76 -24.65 -7.82
C ALA A 15 -8.63 -26.04 -8.44
N LEU A 16 -7.81 -26.92 -7.86
CA LEU A 16 -7.67 -28.31 -8.31
C LEU A 16 -8.94 -29.12 -8.08
N THR A 17 -9.60 -28.95 -6.93
CA THR A 17 -10.89 -29.65 -6.64
C THR A 17 -11.98 -29.17 -7.58
N PHE A 18 -12.06 -27.88 -7.90
CA PHE A 18 -13.00 -27.34 -8.87
C PHE A 18 -12.74 -27.90 -10.28
N ALA A 19 -11.50 -27.93 -10.74
CA ALA A 19 -11.15 -28.48 -12.04
C ALA A 19 -11.47 -29.97 -12.16
N ALA A 20 -11.22 -30.77 -11.10
CA ALA A 20 -11.56 -32.18 -11.06
C ALA A 20 -13.08 -32.42 -11.08
N GLY A 21 -13.84 -31.59 -10.35
CA GLY A 21 -15.30 -31.62 -10.37
C GLY A 21 -15.87 -31.33 -11.75
N LEU A 22 -15.34 -30.26 -12.40
CA LEU A 22 -15.77 -29.86 -13.75
C LEU A 22 -15.51 -30.96 -14.81
N LEU A 23 -14.40 -31.66 -14.72
CA LEU A 23 -14.10 -32.81 -15.56
C LEU A 23 -15.08 -33.99 -15.29
N TYR A 24 -15.41 -34.20 -14.02
CA TYR A 24 -16.36 -35.23 -13.64
C TYR A 24 -17.78 -34.93 -14.15
N THR A 25 -18.26 -33.69 -14.01
CA THR A 25 -19.61 -33.33 -14.52
C THR A 25 -19.66 -33.37 -16.05
N LEU A 26 -18.63 -32.93 -16.74
CA LEU A 26 -18.55 -33.05 -18.20
C LEU A 26 -18.57 -34.51 -18.65
N TYR A 27 -17.83 -35.39 -17.97
CA TYR A 27 -17.86 -36.84 -18.24
C TYR A 27 -19.24 -37.43 -17.97
N HIS A 28 -19.87 -37.08 -16.86
CA HIS A 28 -21.19 -37.57 -16.49
C HIS A 28 -22.27 -37.11 -17.48
N ILE A 29 -22.27 -35.83 -17.88
CA ILE A 29 -23.24 -35.29 -18.84
C ILE A 29 -22.98 -35.82 -20.25
N GLY A 30 -21.72 -35.92 -20.69
CA GLY A 30 -21.36 -36.29 -22.05
C GLY A 30 -21.39 -37.78 -22.33
N TYR A 31 -21.18 -38.62 -21.32
CA TYR A 31 -21.03 -40.07 -21.50
C TYR A 31 -22.04 -40.88 -20.70
N ILE A 32 -22.20 -40.66 -19.41
CA ILE A 32 -23.04 -41.50 -18.54
C ILE A 32 -24.53 -41.19 -18.75
N ALA A 33 -24.91 -39.93 -18.74
CA ALA A 33 -26.31 -39.51 -18.83
C ALA A 33 -27.00 -39.94 -20.14
N PRO A 34 -26.36 -39.84 -21.34
CA PRO A 34 -26.96 -40.32 -22.59
C PRO A 34 -27.16 -41.86 -22.62
N GLN A 35 -26.23 -42.61 -22.02
CA GLN A 35 -26.39 -44.08 -21.92
C GLN A 35 -27.58 -44.48 -21.05
N HIS A 36 -27.69 -43.88 -19.85
CA HIS A 36 -28.83 -44.11 -18.97
C HIS A 36 -30.16 -43.69 -19.60
N LEU A 37 -30.20 -42.57 -20.29
CA LEU A 37 -31.41 -42.13 -21.01
C LEU A 37 -31.77 -43.08 -22.13
N SER A 38 -30.81 -43.59 -22.92
CA SER A 38 -31.06 -44.54 -23.98
C SER A 38 -31.58 -45.91 -23.45
N GLU A 39 -31.08 -46.35 -22.29
CA GLU A 39 -31.58 -47.56 -21.61
C GLU A 39 -33.02 -47.38 -21.13
N ILE A 40 -33.36 -46.22 -20.51
CA ILE A 40 -34.71 -45.90 -20.06
C ILE A 40 -35.70 -45.89 -21.22
N PHE A 41 -35.34 -45.27 -22.35
CA PHE A 41 -36.21 -45.22 -23.52
C PHE A 41 -36.31 -46.54 -24.30
N SER A 42 -35.32 -47.45 -24.19
CA SER A 42 -35.34 -48.75 -24.82
C SER A 42 -36.03 -49.83 -23.97
N ALA A 43 -36.22 -49.61 -22.67
CA ALA A 43 -36.90 -50.53 -21.77
C ALA A 43 -38.41 -50.55 -22.04
N GLN A 44 -39.01 -51.79 -22.09
CA GLN A 44 -40.46 -51.98 -22.19
C GLN A 44 -41.15 -51.62 -20.86
N GLY A 45 -41.34 -50.31 -20.60
CA GLY A 45 -42.04 -49.79 -19.43
C GLY A 45 -43.24 -48.94 -19.81
N SER A 46 -44.13 -48.70 -18.85
CA SER A 46 -45.21 -47.74 -19.06
C SER A 46 -44.62 -46.32 -19.24
N PRO A 47 -45.24 -45.41 -20.04
CA PRO A 47 -44.76 -44.03 -20.26
C PRO A 47 -44.50 -43.27 -18.97
N ASP A 48 -45.32 -43.46 -17.94
CA ASP A 48 -45.17 -42.81 -16.63
C ASP A 48 -43.91 -43.25 -15.86
N GLN A 49 -43.52 -44.54 -15.99
CA GLN A 49 -42.31 -45.07 -15.35
C GLN A 49 -41.03 -44.55 -16.04
N GLN A 50 -41.03 -44.50 -17.38
CA GLN A 50 -39.92 -43.96 -18.16
C GLN A 50 -39.70 -42.46 -17.85
N GLN A 51 -40.78 -41.71 -17.70
CA GLN A 51 -40.73 -40.28 -17.36
C GLN A 51 -40.20 -40.06 -15.93
N ALA A 52 -40.62 -40.87 -14.96
CA ALA A 52 -40.16 -40.79 -13.58
C ALA A 52 -38.66 -41.13 -13.42
N GLU A 53 -38.12 -42.06 -14.22
CA GLU A 53 -36.68 -42.36 -14.22
C GLU A 53 -35.85 -41.31 -14.94
N ALA A 54 -36.33 -40.74 -16.05
CA ALA A 54 -35.67 -39.63 -16.73
C ALA A 54 -35.60 -38.40 -15.82
N ASP A 55 -36.67 -38.12 -15.07
CA ASP A 55 -36.66 -37.00 -14.09
C ASP A 55 -35.65 -37.20 -12.97
N LYS A 56 -35.38 -38.43 -12.53
CA LYS A 56 -34.31 -38.71 -11.55
C LYS A 56 -32.92 -38.35 -12.11
N VAL A 57 -32.63 -38.78 -13.34
CA VAL A 57 -31.35 -38.47 -14.01
C VAL A 57 -31.17 -36.96 -14.18
N ILE A 58 -32.21 -36.25 -14.61
CA ILE A 58 -32.20 -34.80 -14.76
C ILE A 58 -31.95 -34.13 -13.41
N LYS A 59 -32.64 -34.50 -12.35
CA LYS A 59 -32.42 -33.96 -11.00
C LYS A 59 -31.00 -34.20 -10.52
N GLN A 60 -30.44 -35.37 -10.80
CA GLN A 60 -29.06 -35.71 -10.43
C GLN A 60 -28.06 -34.80 -11.15
N ILE A 61 -28.23 -34.53 -12.44
CA ILE A 61 -27.39 -33.60 -13.21
C ILE A 61 -27.51 -32.19 -12.62
N PHE A 62 -28.73 -31.72 -12.35
CA PHE A 62 -28.93 -30.40 -11.74
C PHE A 62 -28.25 -30.27 -10.37
N THR A 63 -28.25 -31.35 -9.58
CA THR A 63 -27.57 -31.34 -8.27
C THR A 63 -26.06 -31.17 -8.43
N TYR A 64 -25.43 -31.91 -9.35
CA TYR A 64 -23.99 -31.77 -9.60
C TYR A 64 -23.62 -30.38 -10.11
N VAL A 65 -24.36 -29.85 -11.07
CA VAL A 65 -24.13 -28.49 -11.59
C VAL A 65 -24.30 -27.44 -10.50
N SER A 66 -25.28 -27.58 -9.61
CA SER A 66 -25.50 -26.64 -8.49
C SER A 66 -24.36 -26.68 -7.47
N ILE A 67 -23.82 -27.86 -7.16
CA ILE A 67 -22.67 -28.01 -6.26
C ILE A 67 -21.44 -27.34 -6.89
N GLU A 68 -21.19 -27.56 -8.18
CA GLU A 68 -20.07 -26.92 -8.88
C GLU A 68 -20.16 -25.39 -8.91
N PHE A 69 -21.37 -24.88 -9.16
CA PHE A 69 -21.59 -23.43 -9.14
C PHE A 69 -21.31 -22.84 -7.74
N ALA A 70 -21.72 -23.53 -6.68
CA ALA A 70 -21.42 -23.12 -5.30
C ALA A 70 -19.92 -23.09 -5.01
N VAL A 71 -19.17 -24.11 -5.46
CA VAL A 71 -17.71 -24.18 -5.32
C VAL A 71 -17.02 -23.06 -6.11
N ALA A 72 -17.47 -22.79 -7.34
CA ALA A 72 -16.96 -21.69 -8.16
C ALA A 72 -17.16 -20.33 -7.47
N LEU A 73 -18.35 -20.10 -6.90
CA LEU A 73 -18.66 -18.87 -6.18
C LEU A 73 -17.75 -18.67 -4.96
N LEU A 74 -17.53 -19.73 -4.17
CA LEU A 74 -16.61 -19.71 -3.04
C LEU A 74 -15.17 -19.40 -3.48
N LEU A 75 -14.74 -19.93 -4.62
CA LEU A 75 -13.40 -19.67 -5.18
C LEU A 75 -13.26 -18.21 -5.59
N VAL A 76 -14.27 -17.60 -6.21
CA VAL A 76 -14.28 -16.17 -6.57
C VAL A 76 -14.23 -15.29 -5.31
N ILE A 77 -15.02 -15.63 -4.28
CA ILE A 77 -15.00 -14.89 -3.00
C ILE A 77 -13.62 -15.01 -2.34
N ALA A 78 -13.06 -16.22 -2.27
CA ALA A 78 -11.73 -16.44 -1.70
C ALA A 78 -10.63 -15.68 -2.46
N LEU A 79 -10.73 -15.64 -3.80
CA LEU A 79 -9.81 -14.86 -4.64
C LEU A 79 -9.96 -13.35 -4.40
N ALA A 80 -11.19 -12.86 -4.30
CA ALA A 80 -11.46 -11.45 -4.00
C ALA A 80 -10.91 -11.04 -2.64
N VAL A 81 -11.10 -11.86 -1.60
CA VAL A 81 -10.53 -11.63 -0.26
C VAL A 81 -8.99 -11.69 -0.31
N TYR A 82 -8.42 -12.64 -1.05
CA TYR A 82 -6.97 -12.75 -1.22
C TYR A 82 -6.38 -11.50 -1.91
N VAL A 83 -6.99 -11.05 -3.01
CA VAL A 83 -6.56 -9.85 -3.74
C VAL A 83 -6.73 -8.60 -2.88
N ASN A 84 -7.81 -8.50 -2.11
CA ASN A 84 -8.02 -7.36 -1.20
C ASN A 84 -7.00 -7.35 -0.05
N ASN A 85 -6.70 -8.51 0.54
CA ASN A 85 -5.67 -8.62 1.59
C ASN A 85 -4.24 -8.41 1.07
N THR A 86 -3.95 -8.76 -0.19
CA THR A 86 -2.62 -8.50 -0.79
C THR A 86 -2.46 -7.07 -1.26
N LYS A 87 -3.57 -6.35 -1.52
CA LYS A 87 -3.56 -4.90 -1.80
C LYS A 87 -3.47 -4.04 -0.54
N GLN A 88 -3.76 -4.59 0.63
CA GLN A 88 -3.40 -3.96 1.89
C GLN A 88 -1.89 -4.20 2.14
N ALA A 89 -1.03 -3.45 1.44
CA ALA A 89 0.20 -3.02 2.06
C ALA A 89 -0.22 -2.48 3.43
N ASN A 90 0.42 -2.91 4.51
CA ASN A 90 0.12 -2.40 5.85
C ASN A 90 0.32 -0.89 5.82
N ILE A 91 -0.78 -0.17 5.53
CA ILE A 91 -0.83 1.27 5.58
C ILE A 91 -1.04 1.57 7.05
N VAL A 92 0.06 1.78 7.76
CA VAL A 92 -0.01 2.26 9.13
C VAL A 92 -0.23 3.76 9.07
N TYR A 93 -1.49 4.18 9.12
CA TYR A 93 -1.81 5.56 9.45
C TYR A 93 -1.57 5.71 10.96
N VAL A 94 -0.51 6.40 11.32
CA VAL A 94 -0.31 6.80 12.72
C VAL A 94 -1.33 7.91 13.02
N GLU A 95 -2.48 7.51 13.52
CA GLU A 95 -3.49 8.42 14.02
C GLU A 95 -3.01 8.94 15.38
N ARG A 96 -3.06 10.25 15.56
CA ARG A 96 -2.65 10.93 16.80
C ARG A 96 -3.56 10.48 17.94
N SER A 97 -3.19 9.41 18.64
CA SER A 97 -3.85 9.05 19.89
C SER A 97 -3.42 10.04 20.97
N SER A 98 -4.39 10.86 21.40
CA SER A 98 -4.26 11.84 22.50
C SER A 98 -4.34 11.18 23.86
N ASP A 99 -3.71 10.03 24.08
CA ASP A 99 -3.66 9.40 25.38
C ASP A 99 -2.23 8.91 25.67
N SER A 100 -1.41 9.89 26.09
CA SER A 100 -0.17 9.57 26.81
C SER A 100 -0.52 9.30 28.26
N GLN A 101 -0.79 8.06 28.61
CA GLN A 101 -0.70 7.64 30.01
C GLN A 101 0.78 7.69 30.42
N ARG A 102 1.04 8.72 31.19
CA ARG A 102 2.27 9.04 31.90
C ARG A 102 2.56 7.96 32.95
N ASN A 103 3.40 6.99 32.62
CA ASN A 103 4.04 6.16 33.62
C ASN A 103 5.28 6.91 34.13
N GLU A 104 5.11 7.59 35.24
CA GLU A 104 6.21 8.08 36.06
C GLU A 104 6.91 6.87 36.74
N SER A 105 8.10 6.51 36.27
CA SER A 105 9.07 5.79 37.06
C SER A 105 10.36 6.59 37.05
N ASN A 106 10.75 7.07 38.24
CA ASN A 106 11.99 7.75 38.55
C ASN A 106 13.20 6.87 38.18
N GLY A 107 13.93 7.29 37.18
CA GLY A 107 15.23 6.77 36.77
C GLY A 107 15.80 7.73 35.75
N VAL A 108 17.09 8.02 35.81
CA VAL A 108 17.81 8.80 34.82
C VAL A 108 17.38 8.30 33.43
N GLN A 109 16.56 9.10 32.74
CA GLN A 109 16.02 8.75 31.41
C GLN A 109 17.20 8.71 30.44
N GLN A 110 17.67 7.52 30.17
CA GLN A 110 18.57 7.27 29.07
C GLN A 110 17.71 7.46 27.79
N MET A 111 17.90 8.59 27.11
CA MET A 111 17.18 8.95 25.88
C MET A 111 17.26 7.78 24.89
N SER A 112 16.13 7.34 24.35
CA SER A 112 16.14 6.26 23.37
C SER A 112 16.86 6.72 22.10
N THR A 113 17.43 5.78 21.35
CA THR A 113 18.11 6.09 20.08
C THR A 113 17.17 6.86 19.13
N ASP A 114 15.90 6.53 19.13
CA ASP A 114 14.88 7.15 18.28
C ASP A 114 14.58 8.61 18.68
N GLU A 115 14.51 8.88 19.99
CA GLU A 115 14.38 10.23 20.52
C GLU A 115 15.62 11.07 20.19
N TYR A 116 16.82 10.49 20.33
CA TYR A 116 18.06 11.16 19.97
C TYR A 116 18.09 11.55 18.49
N ILE A 117 17.71 10.63 17.58
CA ILE A 117 17.63 10.91 16.13
C ILE A 117 16.66 12.07 15.86
N ALA A 118 15.48 12.03 16.47
CA ALA A 118 14.46 13.04 16.27
C ALA A 118 14.88 14.42 16.82
N GLU A 119 15.53 14.47 17.97
CA GLU A 119 16.05 15.72 18.55
C GLU A 119 17.20 16.31 17.72
N GLN A 120 18.12 15.47 17.25
CA GLN A 120 19.18 15.91 16.34
C GLN A 120 18.61 16.47 15.04
N LEU A 121 17.58 15.80 14.47
CA LEU A 121 16.91 16.30 13.28
C LEU A 121 16.23 17.64 13.53
N ALA A 122 15.54 17.82 14.66
CA ALA A 122 14.92 19.11 15.02
C ALA A 122 15.94 20.24 15.13
N ARG A 123 17.11 19.99 15.73
CA ARG A 123 18.21 20.95 15.78
C ARG A 123 18.72 21.33 14.39
N GLN A 124 18.93 20.32 13.53
CA GLN A 124 19.38 20.52 12.16
C GLN A 124 18.38 21.29 11.30
N ILE A 125 17.07 21.07 11.51
CA ILE A 125 16.00 21.86 10.85
C ILE A 125 16.09 23.31 11.30
N ASN A 126 16.23 23.57 12.61
CA ASN A 126 16.35 24.93 13.13
C ASN A 126 17.59 25.65 12.59
N GLU A 127 18.72 24.96 12.41
CA GLU A 127 19.91 25.54 11.76
C GLU A 127 19.64 25.94 10.30
N LEU A 128 18.88 25.13 9.54
CA LEU A 128 18.50 25.48 8.17
C LEU A 128 17.54 26.67 8.13
N LEU A 129 16.60 26.74 9.09
CA LEU A 129 15.69 27.88 9.20
C LEU A 129 16.41 29.20 9.49
N GLN A 130 17.52 29.19 10.23
CA GLN A 130 18.36 30.40 10.44
C GLN A 130 19.06 30.86 9.16
N GLN A 131 19.28 29.98 8.19
CA GLN A 131 19.88 30.30 6.89
C GLN A 131 18.82 30.74 5.87
N ALA A 132 17.54 30.39 6.12
CA ALA A 132 16.45 30.72 5.22
C ALA A 132 16.18 32.22 5.22
N SER A 133 16.21 32.82 4.06
CA SER A 133 15.68 34.19 3.88
C SER A 133 14.14 34.10 3.92
N PRO A 134 13.45 35.12 4.44
CA PRO A 134 11.98 35.18 4.41
C PRO A 134 11.52 35.36 2.96
N SER A 135 11.52 34.28 2.21
CA SER A 135 11.12 34.21 0.81
C SER A 135 9.72 33.58 0.72
N GLN A 136 8.92 34.05 -0.22
CA GLN A 136 7.60 33.48 -0.51
C GLN A 136 7.70 32.20 -1.33
N SER A 137 8.85 31.93 -1.94
CA SER A 137 9.08 30.75 -2.80
C SER A 137 9.87 29.69 -2.06
N PRO A 138 9.61 28.38 -2.35
CA PRO A 138 10.40 27.29 -1.81
C PRO A 138 11.87 27.43 -2.19
N ASP A 139 12.75 27.28 -1.21
CA ASP A 139 14.20 27.32 -1.45
C ASP A 139 14.70 25.90 -1.76
N LYS A 140 14.94 25.64 -3.04
CA LYS A 140 15.40 24.33 -3.53
C LYS A 140 16.68 23.88 -2.83
N GLN A 141 17.65 24.76 -2.64
CA GLN A 141 18.93 24.39 -2.03
C GLN A 141 18.77 24.00 -0.56
N LEU A 142 17.95 24.71 0.19
CA LEU A 142 17.66 24.37 1.58
C LEU A 142 16.83 23.08 1.70
N LEU A 143 15.90 22.82 0.76
CA LEU A 143 15.14 21.57 0.72
C LEU A 143 16.03 20.36 0.35
N GLU A 144 17.03 20.53 -0.52
CA GLU A 144 18.04 19.50 -0.80
C GLU A 144 18.89 19.19 0.45
N GLN A 145 19.30 20.21 1.19
CA GLN A 145 20.03 20.04 2.45
C GLN A 145 19.15 19.37 3.52
N LEU A 146 17.89 19.81 3.66
CA LEU A 146 16.93 19.18 4.57
C LEU A 146 16.77 17.69 4.26
N LEU A 147 16.51 17.35 3.00
CA LEU A 147 16.33 15.98 2.56
C LEU A 147 17.57 15.14 2.86
N THR A 148 18.77 15.66 2.56
CA THR A 148 20.04 15.01 2.85
C THR A 148 20.22 14.72 4.33
N ARG A 149 19.92 15.70 5.21
CA ARG A 149 20.01 15.54 6.67
C ARG A 149 19.02 14.49 7.19
N ILE A 150 17.79 14.50 6.68
CA ILE A 150 16.77 13.49 7.03
C ILE A 150 17.21 12.10 6.60
N CYS A 151 17.71 11.94 5.36
CA CYS A 151 18.21 10.66 4.87
C CYS A 151 19.34 10.12 5.73
N HIS A 152 20.30 10.95 6.09
CA HIS A 152 21.41 10.54 6.97
C HIS A 152 20.93 10.17 8.38
N ALA A 153 20.05 10.97 8.98
CA ALA A 153 19.52 10.73 10.32
C ALA A 153 18.71 9.44 10.40
N THR A 154 17.88 9.15 9.39
CA THR A 154 17.01 7.98 9.36
C THR A 154 17.68 6.73 8.77
N GLY A 155 18.81 6.91 8.05
CA GLY A 155 19.46 5.86 7.27
C GLY A 155 18.67 5.52 5.99
N ALA A 156 17.95 6.50 5.43
CA ALA A 156 17.29 6.36 4.14
C ALA A 156 18.34 6.29 3.02
N VAL A 157 18.09 5.41 2.06
CA VAL A 157 19.00 5.15 0.92
C VAL A 157 18.60 5.92 -0.32
N ALA A 158 17.39 6.43 -0.35
CA ALA A 158 16.89 7.33 -1.39
C ALA A 158 15.78 8.20 -0.82
N GLY A 159 15.57 9.37 -1.40
CA GLY A 159 14.48 10.25 -0.99
C GLY A 159 14.12 11.28 -2.03
N ALA A 160 12.93 11.85 -1.87
CA ALA A 160 12.40 12.93 -2.70
C ALA A 160 11.64 13.93 -1.83
N CYS A 161 11.65 15.19 -2.25
CA CYS A 161 10.91 16.24 -1.59
C CYS A 161 9.98 16.90 -2.60
N PHE A 162 8.70 17.03 -2.22
CA PHE A 162 7.65 17.61 -3.04
C PHE A 162 7.07 18.83 -2.36
N VAL A 163 6.84 19.89 -3.12
CA VAL A 163 6.11 21.09 -2.68
C VAL A 163 4.65 20.96 -3.11
N CYS A 164 3.76 21.20 -2.17
CA CYS A 164 2.32 21.11 -2.39
C CYS A 164 1.73 22.48 -2.72
N ASN A 165 0.99 22.55 -3.82
CA ASN A 165 0.20 23.72 -4.20
C ASN A 165 -1.28 23.45 -3.95
N HIS A 166 -1.84 24.15 -2.97
CA HIS A 166 -3.22 23.95 -2.56
C HIS A 166 -4.24 24.51 -3.57
N SER A 167 -3.86 25.55 -4.33
CA SER A 167 -4.73 26.17 -5.33
C SER A 167 -4.94 25.29 -6.56
N THR A 168 -3.87 24.60 -7.00
CA THR A 168 -3.91 23.68 -8.14
C THR A 168 -4.15 22.23 -7.72
N GLN A 169 -4.18 21.92 -6.42
CA GLN A 169 -4.30 20.58 -5.87
C GLN A 169 -3.23 19.62 -6.42
N THR A 170 -1.97 20.09 -6.47
CA THR A 170 -0.84 19.34 -7.03
C THR A 170 0.37 19.34 -6.11
N ALA A 171 1.20 18.30 -6.21
CA ALA A 171 2.50 18.19 -5.55
C ALA A 171 3.61 18.08 -6.60
N HIS A 172 4.59 19.00 -6.55
CA HIS A 172 5.70 19.07 -7.49
C HIS A 172 7.00 18.62 -6.84
N GLY A 173 7.73 17.72 -7.51
CA GLY A 173 9.06 17.31 -7.08
C GLY A 173 10.07 18.45 -7.21
N ILE A 174 10.78 18.77 -6.11
CA ILE A 174 11.75 19.89 -6.09
C ILE A 174 13.17 19.45 -5.75
N ALA A 175 13.32 18.45 -4.89
CA ALA A 175 14.62 17.95 -4.44
C ALA A 175 14.64 16.43 -4.40
N SER A 176 15.81 15.83 -4.65
CA SER A 176 16.00 14.38 -4.60
C SER A 176 17.34 14.00 -3.98
N PHE A 177 17.39 12.84 -3.37
CA PHE A 177 18.57 12.24 -2.78
C PHE A 177 18.71 10.79 -3.29
N ALA A 178 19.83 10.51 -3.98
CA ALA A 178 20.22 9.18 -4.44
C ALA A 178 19.15 8.40 -5.23
N LEU A 179 18.25 9.08 -5.95
CA LEU A 179 17.30 8.44 -6.84
C LEU A 179 18.01 7.85 -8.07
N SER A 180 17.52 6.71 -8.56
CA SER A 180 18.04 6.08 -9.79
C SER A 180 17.64 6.83 -11.05
N GLN A 181 16.53 7.57 -11.01
CA GLN A 181 16.01 8.38 -12.10
C GLN A 181 15.73 9.81 -11.60
N PRO A 182 15.80 10.82 -12.47
CA PRO A 182 15.42 12.18 -12.09
C PRO A 182 13.95 12.23 -11.67
N LEU A 183 13.61 13.19 -10.82
CA LEU A 183 12.22 13.47 -10.46
C LEU A 183 11.40 13.74 -11.71
N SER A 184 10.15 13.24 -11.72
CA SER A 184 9.20 13.58 -12.77
C SER A 184 9.01 15.09 -12.84
N SER A 185 8.98 15.63 -14.06
CA SER A 185 8.58 17.02 -14.31
C SER A 185 7.06 17.21 -14.17
N GLU A 186 6.29 16.14 -14.30
CA GLU A 186 4.84 16.18 -14.13
C GLU A 186 4.48 16.17 -12.65
N PRO A 187 3.59 17.07 -12.22
CA PRO A 187 3.10 17.09 -10.84
C PRO A 187 2.17 15.92 -10.56
N PHE A 188 2.13 15.49 -9.33
CA PHE A 188 1.12 14.55 -8.83
C PHE A 188 -0.14 15.32 -8.44
N ALA A 189 -1.30 14.93 -8.95
CA ALA A 189 -2.56 15.45 -8.47
C ALA A 189 -2.85 14.95 -7.03
N TYR A 190 -3.56 15.72 -6.23
CA TYR A 190 -3.98 15.28 -4.90
C TYR A 190 -4.84 14.00 -5.03
N GLY A 191 -4.54 13.01 -4.19
CA GLY A 191 -5.14 11.68 -4.28
C GLY A 191 -4.47 10.73 -5.27
N GLU A 192 -3.59 11.21 -6.15
CA GLU A 192 -2.87 10.39 -7.13
C GLU A 192 -1.58 9.80 -6.54
N GLY A 193 -1.44 8.50 -6.60
CA GLY A 193 -0.28 7.80 -6.05
C GLY A 193 -0.14 8.04 -4.54
N PHE A 194 1.00 7.66 -3.96
CA PHE A 194 1.20 7.84 -2.52
C PHE A 194 1.51 9.30 -2.15
N VAL A 195 2.24 9.99 -3.00
CA VAL A 195 2.57 11.41 -2.79
C VAL A 195 1.29 12.25 -2.77
N GLY A 196 0.41 12.09 -3.78
CA GLY A 196 -0.85 12.83 -3.86
C GLY A 196 -1.82 12.47 -2.73
N GLN A 197 -1.86 11.21 -2.29
CA GLN A 197 -2.66 10.78 -1.14
C GLN A 197 -2.22 11.44 0.16
N VAL A 198 -0.89 11.51 0.41
CA VAL A 198 -0.33 12.18 1.58
C VAL A 198 -0.52 13.69 1.50
N ALA A 199 -0.34 14.28 0.31
CA ALA A 199 -0.61 15.70 0.07
C ALA A 199 -2.06 16.07 0.41
N GLN A 200 -3.01 15.23 0.03
CA GLN A 200 -4.44 15.44 0.27
C GLN A 200 -4.84 15.21 1.73
N SER A 201 -4.36 14.10 2.34
CA SER A 201 -4.79 13.68 3.68
C SER A 201 -4.06 14.40 4.80
N GLY A 202 -2.84 14.90 4.57
CA GLY A 202 -1.95 15.43 5.61
C GLY A 202 -1.54 14.38 6.66
N LYS A 203 -1.70 13.08 6.35
CA LYS A 203 -1.38 11.97 7.24
C LYS A 203 -0.10 11.29 6.78
N LEU A 204 0.75 10.90 7.75
CA LEU A 204 1.92 10.07 7.50
C LEU A 204 1.49 8.74 6.87
N LEU A 205 2.23 8.29 5.85
CA LEU A 205 2.04 7.00 5.22
C LEU A 205 3.35 6.19 5.31
N TYR A 206 3.28 5.03 5.94
CA TYR A 206 4.39 4.08 6.03
C TYR A 206 4.02 2.77 5.36
N LEU A 207 4.83 2.34 4.39
CA LEU A 207 4.60 1.12 3.62
C LEU A 207 5.67 0.08 3.95
N HIS A 208 5.24 -1.08 4.41
CA HIS A 208 6.07 -2.26 4.62
C HIS A 208 5.20 -3.53 4.52
N PRO A 209 5.46 -4.46 3.58
CA PRO A 209 6.47 -4.40 2.50
C PRO A 209 6.12 -3.40 1.38
N VAL A 210 7.15 -2.98 0.64
CA VAL A 210 7.00 -2.09 -0.50
C VAL A 210 6.41 -2.87 -1.70
N PRO A 211 5.46 -2.29 -2.47
CA PRO A 211 4.98 -2.88 -3.71
C PRO A 211 6.11 -3.18 -4.70
N GLU A 212 5.99 -4.28 -5.47
CA GLU A 212 7.00 -4.67 -6.44
C GLU A 212 7.23 -3.56 -7.48
N ASN A 213 8.51 -3.35 -7.83
CA ASN A 213 8.97 -2.36 -8.82
C ASN A 213 8.72 -0.89 -8.44
N TYR A 214 8.44 -0.59 -7.17
CA TYR A 214 8.29 0.78 -6.70
C TYR A 214 9.63 1.31 -6.16
N LEU A 215 10.04 2.50 -6.62
CA LEU A 215 11.26 3.22 -6.23
C LEU A 215 12.55 2.34 -6.26
N PRO A 216 13.00 1.83 -7.42
CA PRO A 216 14.24 1.09 -7.49
C PRO A 216 15.43 2.01 -7.16
N VAL A 217 16.31 1.57 -6.24
CA VAL A 217 17.53 2.28 -5.84
C VAL A 217 18.72 1.67 -6.56
N LYS A 218 19.54 2.47 -7.23
CA LYS A 218 20.80 2.02 -7.82
C LYS A 218 21.83 1.76 -6.74
N THR A 219 22.37 0.54 -6.72
CA THR A 219 23.49 0.16 -5.88
C THR A 219 24.70 -0.21 -6.75
N GLY A 220 25.88 -0.32 -6.17
CA GLY A 220 27.06 -0.79 -6.88
C GLY A 220 26.96 -2.21 -7.46
N LEU A 221 25.97 -2.99 -7.00
CA LEU A 221 25.70 -4.37 -7.42
C LEU A 221 24.46 -4.52 -8.31
N GLY A 222 23.82 -3.42 -8.68
CA GLY A 222 22.59 -3.39 -9.49
C GLY A 222 21.46 -2.60 -8.85
N ASN A 223 20.23 -2.84 -9.29
CA ASN A 223 19.05 -2.21 -8.71
C ASN A 223 18.56 -3.01 -7.49
N ALA A 224 18.31 -2.32 -6.39
CA ALA A 224 17.71 -2.89 -5.19
C ALA A 224 16.38 -2.19 -4.91
N GLN A 225 15.41 -2.95 -4.39
CA GLN A 225 14.14 -2.41 -3.95
C GLN A 225 14.21 -2.07 -2.46
N PRO A 226 13.77 -0.89 -2.02
CA PRO A 226 13.66 -0.57 -0.60
C PRO A 226 12.79 -1.59 0.12
N LEU A 227 13.09 -1.85 1.39
CA LEU A 227 12.29 -2.70 2.25
C LEU A 227 11.05 -1.97 2.78
N SER A 228 11.20 -0.67 3.02
CA SER A 228 10.11 0.20 3.47
C SER A 228 10.17 1.57 2.80
N LEU A 229 9.00 2.20 2.69
CA LEU A 229 8.81 3.57 2.21
C LEU A 229 8.08 4.37 3.27
N LEU A 230 8.53 5.60 3.47
CA LEU A 230 7.92 6.56 4.38
C LEU A 230 7.59 7.84 3.64
N TYR A 231 6.35 8.30 3.76
CA TYR A 231 5.87 9.59 3.26
C TYR A 231 5.50 10.45 4.46
N LEU A 232 6.27 11.52 4.66
CA LEU A 232 6.08 12.48 5.76
C LEU A 232 5.40 13.72 5.23
N PRO A 233 4.17 14.06 5.67
CA PRO A 233 3.55 15.32 5.35
C PRO A 233 4.18 16.44 6.17
N VAL A 234 4.50 17.56 5.55
CA VAL A 234 4.85 18.81 6.21
C VAL A 234 3.60 19.67 6.21
N VAL A 235 3.04 19.92 7.40
CA VAL A 235 1.76 20.62 7.55
C VAL A 235 1.98 21.99 8.17
N GLN A 236 1.34 23.03 7.61
CA GLN A 236 1.33 24.40 8.11
C GLN A 236 -0.11 24.95 8.08
N GLY A 237 -0.61 25.41 9.21
CA GLY A 237 -1.95 25.99 9.28
C GLY A 237 -3.09 25.04 8.86
N GLY A 238 -2.91 23.74 9.05
CA GLY A 238 -3.87 22.70 8.65
C GLY A 238 -3.77 22.22 7.20
N ASN A 239 -2.90 22.84 6.39
CA ASN A 239 -2.67 22.47 4.99
C ASN A 239 -1.33 21.77 4.82
N THR A 240 -1.26 20.78 3.94
CA THR A 240 0.00 20.13 3.58
C THR A 240 0.76 21.03 2.61
N VAL A 241 1.92 21.56 3.05
CA VAL A 241 2.79 22.42 2.23
C VAL A 241 3.89 21.64 1.54
N GLY A 242 4.17 20.42 2.01
CA GLY A 242 5.14 19.54 1.40
C GLY A 242 4.95 18.07 1.77
N VAL A 243 5.55 17.21 0.98
CA VAL A 243 5.66 15.76 1.25
C VAL A 243 7.11 15.34 1.08
N ILE A 244 7.63 14.56 2.03
CA ILE A 244 8.97 14.00 1.95
C ILE A 244 8.82 12.48 1.83
N GLU A 245 9.32 11.91 0.75
CA GLU A 245 9.38 10.49 0.48
C GLU A 245 10.76 9.95 0.82
N LEU A 246 10.82 8.84 1.57
CA LEU A 246 12.06 8.18 1.98
C LEU A 246 11.98 6.69 1.71
N GLY A 247 13.00 6.14 1.05
CA GLY A 247 13.17 4.71 0.85
C GLY A 247 14.26 4.14 1.76
N MET A 248 14.01 3.01 2.45
CA MET A 248 14.95 2.42 3.41
C MET A 248 15.09 0.92 3.23
N PHE A 249 16.27 0.38 3.55
CA PHE A 249 16.52 -1.07 3.59
C PHE A 249 16.27 -1.70 4.97
N LYS A 250 15.62 -0.95 5.86
CA LYS A 250 15.23 -1.40 7.21
C LYS A 250 13.80 -0.99 7.53
N GLN A 251 13.21 -1.64 8.51
CA GLN A 251 11.98 -1.15 9.13
C GLN A 251 12.29 -0.03 10.11
N LEU A 252 11.35 0.90 10.24
CA LEU A 252 11.36 1.91 11.29
C LEU A 252 10.47 1.49 12.45
N SER A 253 10.87 1.89 13.66
CA SER A 253 10.05 1.73 14.85
C SER A 253 8.89 2.72 14.86
N GLU A 254 7.79 2.38 15.54
CA GLU A 254 6.65 3.27 15.71
C GLU A 254 7.06 4.56 16.42
N ASN A 255 7.92 4.46 17.44
CA ASN A 255 8.46 5.62 18.16
C ASN A 255 9.20 6.60 17.24
N LEU A 256 10.02 6.08 16.30
CA LEU A 256 10.74 6.93 15.36
C LEU A 256 9.77 7.59 14.38
N LEU A 257 8.76 6.87 13.89
CA LEU A 257 7.72 7.41 12.99
C LEU A 257 6.97 8.57 13.66
N GLU A 258 6.51 8.39 14.89
CA GLU A 258 5.83 9.43 15.66
C GLU A 258 6.73 10.66 15.90
N ASN A 259 7.98 10.44 16.29
CA ASN A 259 8.92 11.51 16.55
C ASN A 259 9.30 12.28 15.28
N LEU A 260 9.47 11.58 14.14
CA LEU A 260 9.67 12.22 12.84
C LEU A 260 8.47 13.07 12.45
N GLN A 261 7.25 12.54 12.62
CA GLN A 261 6.01 13.28 12.32
C GLN A 261 5.87 14.54 13.17
N LYS A 262 6.22 14.48 14.47
CA LYS A 262 6.17 15.64 15.38
C LYS A 262 7.12 16.74 14.95
N ASN A 263 8.34 16.39 14.54
CA ASN A 263 9.42 17.36 14.31
C ASN A 263 9.46 17.89 12.87
N ILE A 264 8.96 17.12 11.88
CA ILE A 264 9.06 17.51 10.48
C ILE A 264 8.31 18.81 10.16
N HIS A 265 7.25 19.11 10.91
CA HIS A 265 6.47 20.35 10.73
C HIS A 265 7.29 21.63 10.99
N LEU A 266 8.38 21.53 11.77
CA LEU A 266 9.32 22.63 11.96
C LEU A 266 9.91 23.11 10.63
N SER A 267 10.03 22.23 9.63
CA SER A 267 10.58 22.57 8.31
C SER A 267 9.58 23.29 7.40
N SER A 268 8.33 23.47 7.82
CA SER A 268 7.29 24.08 6.96
C SER A 268 7.67 25.43 6.34
N PRO A 269 8.42 26.34 7.00
CA PRO A 269 8.80 27.61 6.37
C PRO A 269 9.70 27.44 5.14
N LEU A 270 10.43 26.31 5.01
CA LEU A 270 11.29 26.03 3.85
C LEU A 270 10.49 25.73 2.58
N PHE A 271 9.22 25.33 2.72
CA PHE A 271 8.32 24.99 1.61
C PHE A 271 7.58 26.20 1.03
N GLY A 272 7.82 27.41 1.58
CA GLY A 272 7.12 28.62 1.19
C GLY A 272 5.74 28.76 1.83
N ASN A 273 5.17 29.95 1.76
CA ASN A 273 3.83 30.22 2.29
C ASN A 273 2.77 29.76 1.28
N ALA A 274 2.11 28.67 1.54
CA ALA A 274 1.02 28.12 0.73
C ALA A 274 -0.17 29.09 0.52
N HIS A 275 -0.26 30.14 1.32
CA HIS A 275 -1.36 31.12 1.28
C HIS A 275 -1.23 32.25 0.26
N MET A 276 -0.06 32.45 -0.38
CA MET A 276 0.15 33.63 -1.25
C MET A 276 0.23 33.35 -2.75
N GLN A 277 0.14 32.10 -3.20
CA GLN A 277 0.11 31.79 -4.64
C GLN A 277 -1.25 32.03 -5.31
N ALA A 278 -2.29 32.31 -4.54
CA ALA A 278 -3.65 32.54 -5.07
C ALA A 278 -3.88 33.95 -5.66
N ASN A 279 -2.97 34.91 -5.46
CA ASN A 279 -3.21 36.33 -5.84
C ASN A 279 -2.38 36.86 -7.02
N ASN A 280 -1.61 36.03 -7.72
CA ASN A 280 -0.77 36.45 -8.85
C ASN A 280 -1.06 35.64 -10.14
N SER A 281 -2.31 35.45 -10.47
CA SER A 281 -2.74 34.97 -11.81
C SER A 281 -3.79 35.93 -12.37
#